data_d36bc98282b69091faaee358dfe8f59a
#
_entry.id   d36bc98282b69091faaee358dfe8f59a
#
_cell.length_a   1.000
_cell.length_b   1.000
_cell.length_c   1.000
_cell.angle_alpha   90.00
_cell.angle_beta   90.00
_cell.angle_gamma   90.00
#
_symmetry.space_group_name_H-M   'P 1'
#
loop_
_entity.id
_entity.type
_entity.pdbx_description
1 polymer ?
#
loop_
_entity_poly.entity_id
_entity_poly.type
_entity_poly.pdbx_seq_one_letter_code
_entity_poly.pdbx_strand_id
1 'polypeptide(L)'
;VDPRASTLAKIVHVLNIMARPRTTAARVMHTPVISVGVEDTITHAVDIMEKYNISQVPVLENGVTVGCVSESAIVAAIEEQGGHRTQGEQVKHYMESGFPTVPHDMDIETVIRILQHHHAVLVMEGGKVRGVITKHDLIPLIMDR
;
A
#
# COMPACT_ATOMS: atom_id res chain seq x y z
N VAL A 1 17.57 5.69 17.28
CA VAL A 1 17.59 5.36 15.85
C VAL A 1 16.44 4.41 15.52
N ASP A 2 15.71 4.72 14.50
CA ASP A 2 14.62 3.87 14.04
C ASP A 2 15.20 2.58 13.43
N PRO A 3 14.90 1.40 14.01
CA PRO A 3 15.38 0.13 13.47
C PRO A 3 14.94 -0.11 12.03
N ARG A 4 13.79 0.42 11.64
CA ARG A 4 13.28 0.27 10.28
C ARG A 4 14.14 1.04 9.27
N ALA A 5 14.54 2.26 9.63
CA ALA A 5 15.40 3.07 8.77
C ALA A 5 16.76 2.40 8.59
N SER A 6 17.31 1.82 9.67
CA SER A 6 18.57 1.09 9.62
C SER A 6 18.46 -0.14 8.71
N THR A 7 17.35 -0.87 8.80
CA THR A 7 17.12 -2.05 7.96
C THR A 7 17.02 -1.67 6.49
N LEU A 8 16.30 -0.59 6.18
CA LEU A 8 16.18 -0.13 4.80
C LEU A 8 17.51 0.35 4.24
N ALA A 9 18.34 1.00 5.06
CA ALA A 9 19.68 1.43 4.62
C ALA A 9 20.55 0.24 4.26
N LYS A 10 20.45 -0.85 5.03
CA LYS A 10 21.18 -2.09 4.71
C LYS A 10 20.70 -2.72 3.41
N ILE A 11 19.39 -2.70 3.15
CA ILE A 11 18.84 -3.21 1.90
C ILE A 11 19.38 -2.42 0.71
N VAL A 12 19.39 -1.09 0.81
CA VAL A 12 19.94 -0.24 -0.26
C VAL A 12 21.39 -0.58 -0.53
N HIS A 13 22.19 -0.74 0.54
CA HIS A 13 23.60 -1.08 0.41
C HIS A 13 23.79 -2.41 -0.32
N VAL A 14 23.04 -3.43 0.07
CA VAL A 14 23.11 -4.76 -0.57
C VAL A 14 22.76 -4.67 -2.05
N LEU A 15 21.69 -3.92 -2.37
CA LEU A 15 21.26 -3.77 -3.76
C LEU A 15 22.30 -3.03 -4.60
N ASN A 16 22.96 -2.02 -4.03
CA ASN A 16 24.02 -1.29 -4.74
C ASN A 16 25.18 -2.21 -5.13
N ILE A 17 25.47 -3.20 -4.29
CA ILE A 17 26.57 -4.14 -4.54
C ILE A 17 26.13 -5.24 -5.51
N MET A 18 24.90 -5.77 -5.34
CA MET A 18 24.46 -6.99 -6.00
C MET A 18 23.58 -6.80 -7.22
N ALA A 19 22.91 -5.65 -7.33
CA ALA A 19 21.95 -5.43 -8.42
C ALA A 19 22.65 -5.13 -9.73
N ARG A 20 22.78 -6.15 -10.54
CA ARG A 20 23.33 -6.07 -11.90
C ARG A 20 22.65 -7.16 -12.73
N PRO A 21 21.64 -6.88 -13.53
CA PRO A 21 21.04 -5.60 -13.87
C PRO A 21 20.12 -5.04 -12.77
N ARG A 22 19.61 -3.84 -13.01
CA ARG A 22 18.73 -3.13 -12.08
C ARG A 22 17.47 -3.90 -11.77
N THR A 23 17.06 -3.85 -10.51
CA THR A 23 15.80 -4.37 -10.06
C THR A 23 14.77 -3.24 -10.09
N THR A 24 13.61 -3.50 -10.63
CA THR A 24 12.55 -2.51 -10.76
C THR A 24 11.36 -2.84 -9.86
N ALA A 25 10.47 -1.85 -9.69
CA ALA A 25 9.24 -2.04 -8.90
C ALA A 25 8.43 -3.23 -9.38
N ALA A 26 8.29 -3.42 -10.71
CA ALA A 26 7.52 -4.53 -11.27
C ALA A 26 8.04 -5.89 -10.83
N ARG A 27 9.32 -6.02 -10.56
CA ARG A 27 9.91 -7.30 -10.19
C ARG A 27 9.71 -7.65 -8.72
N VAL A 28 9.37 -6.66 -7.90
CA VAL A 28 9.24 -6.83 -6.44
C VAL A 28 7.79 -6.78 -5.99
N MET A 29 6.94 -6.08 -6.73
CA MET A 29 5.54 -5.89 -6.35
C MET A 29 4.82 -7.23 -6.19
N HIS A 30 3.87 -7.27 -5.26
CA HIS A 30 2.96 -8.41 -5.17
C HIS A 30 1.61 -8.05 -5.80
N THR A 31 0.94 -9.08 -6.29
CA THR A 31 -0.36 -8.98 -6.95
C THR A 31 -1.24 -10.11 -6.45
N PRO A 32 -2.57 -9.99 -6.58
CA PRO A 32 -3.31 -8.81 -6.99
C PRO A 32 -3.33 -7.74 -5.91
N VAL A 33 -3.70 -6.51 -6.28
CA VAL A 33 -3.88 -5.43 -5.31
C VAL A 33 -5.20 -5.64 -4.59
N ILE A 34 -5.15 -5.67 -3.26
CA ILE A 34 -6.35 -5.74 -2.44
C ILE A 34 -6.88 -4.31 -2.34
N SER A 35 -8.10 -4.08 -2.80
CA SER A 35 -8.66 -2.73 -2.89
C SER A 35 -10.18 -2.76 -2.75
N VAL A 36 -10.78 -1.59 -2.58
CA VAL A 36 -12.22 -1.41 -2.59
C VAL A 36 -12.57 -0.29 -3.57
N GLY A 37 -13.83 -0.23 -3.98
CA GLY A 37 -14.34 0.84 -4.84
C GLY A 37 -14.94 1.97 -4.05
N VAL A 38 -15.12 3.13 -4.70
CA VAL A 38 -15.64 4.35 -4.02
C VAL A 38 -17.07 4.17 -3.50
N GLU A 39 -17.85 3.33 -4.15
CA GLU A 39 -19.24 3.11 -3.75
C GLU A 39 -19.44 1.88 -2.85
N ASP A 40 -18.35 1.17 -2.54
CA ASP A 40 -18.43 0.06 -1.61
C ASP A 40 -18.76 0.57 -0.21
N THR A 41 -19.40 -0.29 0.59
CA THR A 41 -19.77 0.09 1.95
C THR A 41 -18.60 -0.03 2.91
N ILE A 42 -18.70 0.64 4.03
CA ILE A 42 -17.71 0.51 5.11
C ILE A 42 -17.68 -0.93 5.62
N THR A 43 -18.83 -1.62 5.68
CA THR A 43 -18.87 -3.03 6.05
C THR A 43 -17.97 -3.86 5.13
N HIS A 44 -18.06 -3.64 3.83
CA HIS A 44 -17.23 -4.35 2.87
C HIS A 44 -15.74 -4.06 3.09
N ALA A 45 -15.39 -2.80 3.32
CA ALA A 45 -14.00 -2.41 3.58
C ALA A 45 -13.46 -3.09 4.84
N VAL A 46 -14.28 -3.16 5.91
CA VAL A 46 -13.89 -3.83 7.15
C VAL A 46 -13.67 -5.32 6.91
N ASP A 47 -14.56 -5.96 6.16
CA ASP A 47 -14.41 -7.38 5.84
C ASP A 47 -13.10 -7.66 5.10
N ILE A 48 -12.75 -6.78 4.15
CA ILE A 48 -11.50 -6.90 3.41
C ILE A 48 -10.30 -6.72 4.35
N MET A 49 -10.34 -5.72 5.23
CA MET A 49 -9.25 -5.48 6.18
C MET A 49 -9.05 -6.67 7.12
N GLU A 50 -10.14 -7.27 7.58
CA GLU A 50 -10.07 -8.44 8.46
C GLU A 50 -9.54 -9.67 7.71
N LYS A 51 -10.06 -9.89 6.52
CA LYS A 51 -9.67 -11.06 5.73
C LYS A 51 -8.18 -11.08 5.41
N TYR A 52 -7.62 -9.93 5.09
CA TYR A 52 -6.22 -9.82 4.68
C TYR A 52 -5.31 -9.28 5.77
N ASN A 53 -5.87 -9.02 6.96
CA ASN A 53 -5.13 -8.51 8.12
C ASN A 53 -4.35 -7.23 7.77
N ILE A 54 -5.06 -6.28 7.18
CA ILE A 54 -4.49 -4.98 6.82
C ILE A 54 -5.28 -3.87 7.50
N SER A 55 -4.62 -2.77 7.84
CA SER A 55 -5.24 -1.64 8.54
C SER A 55 -5.56 -0.47 7.63
N GLN A 56 -5.19 -0.56 6.36
CA GLN A 56 -5.50 0.45 5.35
C GLN A 56 -5.74 -0.29 4.04
N VAL A 57 -6.73 0.18 3.28
CA VAL A 57 -7.04 -0.42 1.98
C VAL A 57 -7.13 0.68 0.94
N PRO A 58 -6.46 0.53 -0.21
CA PRO A 58 -6.58 1.52 -1.28
C PRO A 58 -7.97 1.50 -1.89
N VAL A 59 -8.41 2.68 -2.29
CA VAL A 59 -9.69 2.86 -2.98
C VAL A 59 -9.36 3.14 -4.44
N LEU A 60 -9.86 2.30 -5.33
CA LEU A 60 -9.60 2.42 -6.77
C LEU A 60 -10.89 2.74 -7.51
N GLU A 61 -10.75 3.51 -8.58
CA GLU A 61 -11.83 3.79 -9.50
C GLU A 61 -11.28 3.59 -10.90
N ASN A 62 -11.83 2.63 -11.63
CA ASN A 62 -11.36 2.27 -12.96
C ASN A 62 -9.86 1.96 -13.00
N GLY A 63 -9.37 1.31 -11.94
CA GLY A 63 -7.96 0.91 -11.86
C GLY A 63 -7.01 2.01 -11.41
N VAL A 64 -7.53 3.20 -11.10
CA VAL A 64 -6.72 4.34 -10.66
C VAL A 64 -7.00 4.61 -9.20
N THR A 65 -5.94 4.87 -8.43
CA THR A 65 -6.10 5.15 -7.01
C THR A 65 -6.72 6.53 -6.81
N VAL A 66 -7.75 6.60 -5.96
CA VAL A 66 -8.42 7.86 -5.62
C VAL A 66 -8.30 8.19 -4.13
N GLY A 67 -7.78 7.27 -3.34
CA GLY A 67 -7.60 7.48 -1.91
C GLY A 67 -7.36 6.18 -1.17
N CYS A 68 -7.48 6.22 0.12
CA CYS A 68 -7.46 5.01 0.94
C CYS A 68 -8.41 5.15 2.12
N VAL A 69 -8.77 4.02 2.72
CA VAL A 69 -9.57 3.98 3.94
C VAL A 69 -8.75 3.29 5.00
N SER A 70 -8.70 3.88 6.19
CA SER A 70 -7.96 3.32 7.31
C SER A 70 -8.89 2.87 8.42
N GLU A 71 -8.44 1.93 9.24
CA GLU A 71 -9.14 1.56 10.47
C GLU A 71 -9.39 2.77 11.34
N SER A 72 -8.40 3.65 11.45
CA SER A 72 -8.52 4.85 12.28
C SER A 72 -9.69 5.74 11.87
N ALA A 73 -9.87 5.93 10.57
CA ALA A 73 -10.96 6.75 10.05
C ALA A 73 -12.31 6.10 10.35
N ILE A 74 -12.39 4.78 10.24
CA ILE A 74 -13.62 4.05 10.52
C ILE A 74 -13.97 4.11 12.01
N VAL A 75 -12.98 3.90 12.87
CA VAL A 75 -13.18 3.97 14.32
C VAL A 75 -13.64 5.36 14.73
N ALA A 76 -13.05 6.41 14.16
CA ALA A 76 -13.47 7.77 14.42
C ALA A 76 -14.92 8.01 14.02
N ALA A 77 -15.33 7.46 12.87
CA ALA A 77 -16.72 7.57 12.41
C ALA A 77 -17.69 6.86 13.35
N ILE A 78 -17.32 5.67 13.84
CA ILE A 78 -18.14 4.92 14.79
C ILE A 78 -18.31 5.70 16.09
N GLU A 79 -17.25 6.31 16.59
CA GLU A 79 -17.26 7.11 17.80
C GLU A 79 -18.19 8.32 17.63
N GLU A 80 -18.17 8.94 16.46
CA GLU A 80 -18.92 10.15 16.19
C GLU A 80 -20.41 9.90 15.94
N GLN A 81 -20.76 8.85 15.18
CA GLN A 81 -22.13 8.62 14.73
C GLN A 81 -22.73 7.25 15.05
N GLY A 82 -21.94 6.35 15.65
CA GLY A 82 -22.37 5.00 15.99
C GLY A 82 -22.08 3.99 14.89
N GLY A 83 -21.88 2.73 15.30
CA GLY A 83 -21.51 1.66 14.38
C GLY A 83 -22.59 1.30 13.38
N HIS A 84 -23.84 1.30 13.81
CA HIS A 84 -24.95 0.93 12.94
C HIS A 84 -25.08 1.88 11.74
N ARG A 85 -24.91 3.17 11.98
CA ARG A 85 -24.99 4.17 10.91
C ARG A 85 -23.75 4.09 10.00
N THR A 86 -22.58 3.89 10.59
CA THR A 86 -21.33 3.82 9.84
C THR A 86 -21.30 2.65 8.88
N GLN A 87 -21.83 1.50 9.28
CA GLN A 87 -21.74 0.27 8.49
C GLN A 87 -22.35 0.38 7.09
N GLY A 88 -23.42 1.17 6.94
CA GLY A 88 -24.09 1.34 5.65
C GLY A 88 -23.54 2.46 4.79
N GLU A 89 -22.62 3.25 5.31
CA GLU A 89 -22.05 4.38 4.59
C GLU A 89 -21.10 3.89 3.50
N GLN A 90 -20.93 4.71 2.48
CA GLN A 90 -20.01 4.40 1.40
C GLN A 90 -18.59 4.85 1.74
N VAL A 91 -17.62 4.10 1.26
CA VAL A 91 -16.21 4.33 1.46
C VAL A 91 -15.80 5.76 1.09
N LYS A 92 -16.38 6.32 0.03
CA LYS A 92 -16.01 7.66 -0.46
C LYS A 92 -16.17 8.77 0.58
N HIS A 93 -17.00 8.56 1.58
CA HIS A 93 -17.22 9.58 2.63
C HIS A 93 -16.12 9.56 3.71
N TYR A 94 -15.24 8.55 3.69
CA TYR A 94 -14.21 8.36 4.72
C TYR A 94 -12.82 8.21 4.14
N MET A 95 -12.67 8.48 2.84
CA MET A 95 -11.37 8.38 2.19
C MET A 95 -10.39 9.45 2.68
N GLU A 96 -9.15 9.03 2.78
CA GLU A 96 -8.02 9.91 3.07
C GLU A 96 -7.09 9.92 1.86
N SER A 97 -6.04 10.74 1.91
CA SER A 97 -5.01 10.74 0.87
C SER A 97 -4.47 9.34 0.70
N GLY A 98 -4.37 8.88 -0.54
CA GLY A 98 -3.97 7.53 -0.84
C GLY A 98 -2.48 7.30 -0.70
N PHE A 99 -2.08 6.06 -0.95
CA PHE A 99 -0.68 5.69 -0.99
C PHE A 99 0.00 6.35 -2.18
N PRO A 100 1.30 6.65 -2.08
CA PRO A 100 2.04 7.14 -3.24
C PRO A 100 2.06 6.09 -4.35
N THR A 101 2.11 6.56 -5.59
CA THR A 101 2.17 5.67 -6.74
C THR A 101 3.54 5.82 -7.40
N VAL A 102 4.02 4.71 -7.96
CA VAL A 102 5.29 4.69 -8.68
C VAL A 102 5.10 3.97 -10.00
N PRO A 103 5.84 4.33 -11.05
CA PRO A 103 5.78 3.57 -12.30
C PRO A 103 6.44 2.20 -12.12
N HIS A 104 6.00 1.23 -12.92
CA HIS A 104 6.47 -0.16 -12.81
C HIS A 104 7.97 -0.31 -13.05
N ASP A 105 8.56 0.61 -13.81
CA ASP A 105 9.98 0.56 -14.14
C ASP A 105 10.86 1.41 -13.20
N MET A 106 10.27 1.92 -12.11
CA MET A 106 11.04 2.66 -11.12
C MET A 106 12.10 1.75 -10.49
N ASP A 107 13.27 2.31 -10.29
CA ASP A 107 14.38 1.66 -9.64
C ASP A 107 14.03 1.32 -8.20
N ILE A 108 14.32 0.10 -7.77
CA ILE A 108 13.94 -0.35 -6.42
C ILE A 108 14.58 0.48 -5.31
N GLU A 109 15.75 1.03 -5.55
CA GLU A 109 16.39 1.91 -4.55
C GLU A 109 15.53 3.13 -4.25
N THR A 110 14.91 3.71 -5.28
CA THR A 110 14.02 4.85 -5.11
C THR A 110 12.75 4.44 -4.37
N VAL A 111 12.20 3.27 -4.69
CA VAL A 111 11.03 2.74 -4.00
C VAL A 111 11.33 2.57 -2.51
N ILE A 112 12.49 2.04 -2.18
CA ILE A 112 12.89 1.85 -0.78
C ILE A 112 12.93 3.17 -0.03
N ARG A 113 13.43 4.24 -0.66
CA ARG A 113 13.46 5.56 -0.04
C ARG A 113 12.05 6.08 0.26
N ILE A 114 11.12 5.86 -0.66
CA ILE A 114 9.73 6.27 -0.47
C ILE A 114 9.12 5.50 0.70
N LEU A 115 9.41 4.20 0.81
CA LEU A 115 8.88 3.35 1.87
C LEU A 115 9.41 3.68 3.27
N GLN A 116 10.42 4.54 3.37
CA GLN A 116 10.85 5.02 4.69
C GLN A 116 9.79 5.91 5.33
N HIS A 117 8.92 6.52 4.53
CA HIS A 117 7.92 7.47 5.02
C HIS A 117 6.49 7.04 4.74
N HIS A 118 6.29 5.88 4.14
CA HIS A 118 4.96 5.39 3.76
C HIS A 118 4.86 3.90 4.03
N HIS A 119 3.63 3.43 4.30
CA HIS A 119 3.40 2.01 4.57
C HIS A 119 3.46 1.16 3.31
N ALA A 120 3.13 1.74 2.18
CA ALA A 120 3.08 1.01 0.92
C ALA A 120 3.19 1.98 -0.24
N VAL A 121 3.57 1.47 -1.40
CA VAL A 121 3.45 2.19 -2.67
C VAL A 121 2.65 1.35 -3.64
N LEU A 122 1.87 2.00 -4.48
CA LEU A 122 1.10 1.33 -5.53
C LEU A 122 1.87 1.46 -6.83
N VAL A 123 1.98 0.35 -7.55
CA VAL A 123 2.76 0.30 -8.78
C VAL A 123 1.83 0.44 -9.98
N MET A 124 2.12 1.41 -10.83
CA MET A 124 1.31 1.73 -12.01
C MET A 124 1.94 1.17 -13.27
N GLU A 125 1.10 0.64 -14.13
CA GLU A 125 1.49 0.19 -15.45
C GLU A 125 0.32 0.38 -16.40
N GLY A 126 0.55 1.02 -17.54
CA GLY A 126 -0.52 1.25 -18.50
C GLY A 126 -1.66 2.10 -17.97
N GLY A 127 -1.35 3.03 -17.07
CA GLY A 127 -2.34 3.93 -16.49
C GLY A 127 -3.20 3.33 -15.39
N LYS A 128 -2.88 2.13 -14.94
CA LYS A 128 -3.65 1.43 -13.90
C LYS A 128 -2.73 0.88 -12.82
N VAL A 129 -3.28 0.73 -11.62
CA VAL A 129 -2.57 0.08 -10.50
C VAL A 129 -2.44 -1.41 -10.83
N ARG A 130 -1.22 -1.92 -10.81
CA ARG A 130 -0.94 -3.33 -11.12
C ARG A 130 -0.44 -4.13 -9.92
N GLY A 131 0.16 -3.47 -8.96
CA GLY A 131 0.72 -4.17 -7.81
C GLY A 131 0.93 -3.22 -6.65
N VAL A 132 1.42 -3.77 -5.56
CA VAL A 132 1.72 -3.01 -4.35
C VAL A 132 3.04 -3.51 -3.78
N ILE A 133 3.81 -2.59 -3.20
CA ILE A 133 5.05 -2.93 -2.52
C ILE A 133 4.99 -2.39 -1.10
N THR A 134 5.27 -3.27 -0.14
CA THR A 134 5.39 -2.91 1.27
C THR A 134 6.80 -3.25 1.74
N LYS A 135 7.14 -2.83 2.96
CA LYS A 135 8.44 -3.18 3.53
C LYS A 135 8.65 -4.69 3.60
N HIS A 136 7.57 -5.43 3.83
CA HIS A 136 7.63 -6.89 3.89
C HIS A 136 8.13 -7.48 2.57
N ASP A 137 7.75 -6.89 1.44
CA ASP A 137 8.16 -7.38 0.12
C ASP A 137 9.66 -7.21 -0.13
N LEU A 138 10.32 -6.36 0.64
CA LEU A 138 11.74 -6.13 0.50
C LEU A 138 12.60 -7.16 1.22
N ILE A 139 12.02 -7.88 2.19
CA ILE A 139 12.76 -8.86 2.98
C ILE A 139 13.39 -9.96 2.11
N PRO A 140 12.66 -10.54 1.13
CA PRO A 140 13.27 -11.57 0.28
C PRO A 140 14.52 -11.11 -0.47
N LEU A 141 14.66 -9.81 -0.71
CA LEU A 141 15.85 -9.27 -1.41
C LEU A 141 17.12 -9.47 -0.60
N ILE A 142 17.02 -9.55 0.72
CA ILE A 142 18.16 -9.82 1.60
C ILE A 142 18.39 -11.32 1.75
N MET A 143 17.29 -12.07 1.84
CA MET A 143 17.33 -13.51 2.14
C MET A 143 17.65 -14.35 0.92
N ASP A 144 17.30 -13.87 -0.25
CA ASP A 144 17.45 -14.60 -1.50
C ASP A 144 18.87 -14.41 -2.04
N ARG A 145 19.58 -15.50 -2.16
CA ARG A 145 20.98 -15.52 -2.59
C ARG A 145 21.16 -16.46 -3.74
#